data_9c9b171439aeae9214e4b855ee7faadd
#
_entry.id   9c9b171439aeae9214e4b855ee7faadd
#
_cell.length_a   1.000
_cell.length_b   1.000
_cell.length_c   1.000
_cell.angle_alpha   90.00
_cell.angle_beta   90.00
_cell.angle_gamma   90.00
#
_symmetry.space_group_name_H-M   'P 1'
#
loop_
_entity.id
_entity.type
_entity.pdbx_description
1 polymer ?
#
loop_
_entity_poly.entity_id
_entity_poly.type
_entity_poly.pdbx_seq_one_letter_code
_entity_poly.pdbx_strand_id
1 'polypeptide(L)'
;MKEICDKKMTFQDCELAILRTAVDKAEERQGKKVANSPEIKRIIGIVEDFLRKKHLICYGGTAINNVLPKQDQFYNKDIEIPDYDFYSPNALKDAKELVDIYIDNGFQEVEAKSGQHHGTYKVYVNFIPVADISYLPKELFNAIKKEAVRVAGIMYAPPNLLRMAMYLELSRPAGDVSRWEKVLKRLTLLNKHYPLKGKECGKIQFQRQMAHNEYSDKIYENIQNTLIDQGVVFFGGYALSMYSTYMPKNLRHKLEKIPDFDVLSEDPMLTAQIVKERLSDIDVKNVKIIKRPGVGEIIAPHYEIKVGNDTVAFIYEPLACHSYNIIKEGGNDVKVATIDTMLSFWLAFLYADRPYYDKDRILCMSNFLFEVQEKNRLAQKGLLRRFSINCIGHQETVEDMRAAKAEKYIELKSKKNDPEYEEWFLRYRPLDGKISKETDNTSKKGTNKTKNKKKKRKTRKRKGLFF
;
A
#
# COMPACT_ATOMS: atom_id res chain seq x y z
N MET A 1 -43.60 -2.04 1.31
CA MET A 1 -42.41 -1.79 2.15
C MET A 1 -42.00 -3.11 2.78
N LYS A 2 -40.73 -3.51 2.70
CA LYS A 2 -40.24 -4.67 3.47
C LYS A 2 -40.39 -4.32 4.96
N GLU A 3 -40.97 -5.21 5.75
CA GLU A 3 -41.01 -5.05 7.20
C GLU A 3 -39.59 -4.97 7.72
N ILE A 4 -39.26 -3.96 8.52
CA ILE A 4 -37.93 -3.72 9.09
C ILE A 4 -37.64 -4.76 10.16
N CYS A 5 -38.67 -5.22 10.87
CA CYS A 5 -38.56 -6.22 11.92
C CYS A 5 -39.10 -7.57 11.47
N ASP A 6 -38.37 -8.63 11.79
CA ASP A 6 -38.81 -10.03 11.61
C ASP A 6 -39.40 -10.54 12.94
N LYS A 7 -40.38 -11.43 12.85
CA LYS A 7 -41.03 -12.09 14.00
C LYS A 7 -40.05 -12.88 14.91
N LYS A 8 -38.86 -13.17 14.42
CA LYS A 8 -37.77 -13.85 15.16
C LYS A 8 -36.88 -12.89 15.95
N MET A 9 -36.97 -11.59 15.67
CA MET A 9 -36.15 -10.58 16.34
C MET A 9 -36.69 -10.34 17.76
N THR A 10 -35.76 -10.14 18.70
CA THR A 10 -36.11 -9.60 20.01
C THR A 10 -36.55 -8.14 19.86
N PHE A 11 -37.23 -7.59 20.90
CA PHE A 11 -37.58 -6.18 20.91
C PHE A 11 -36.35 -5.29 20.68
N GLN A 12 -35.23 -5.59 21.33
CA GLN A 12 -34.00 -4.84 21.23
C GLN A 12 -33.38 -4.91 19.78
N ASP A 13 -33.39 -6.08 19.16
CA ASP A 13 -32.91 -6.25 17.78
C ASP A 13 -33.77 -5.47 16.79
N CYS A 14 -35.10 -5.46 17.00
CA CYS A 14 -36.03 -4.70 16.19
C CYS A 14 -35.80 -3.18 16.32
N GLU A 15 -35.68 -2.68 17.55
CA GLU A 15 -35.35 -1.26 17.80
C GLU A 15 -34.04 -0.83 17.12
N LEU A 16 -32.97 -1.66 17.22
CA LEU A 16 -31.71 -1.42 16.56
C LEU A 16 -31.84 -1.42 15.03
N ALA A 17 -32.65 -2.32 14.46
CA ALA A 17 -32.89 -2.36 13.02
C ALA A 17 -33.65 -1.11 12.53
N ILE A 18 -34.65 -0.66 13.30
CA ILE A 18 -35.37 0.59 13.03
C ILE A 18 -34.43 1.80 13.10
N LEU A 19 -33.60 1.87 14.17
CA LEU A 19 -32.64 2.95 14.35
C LEU A 19 -31.63 3.01 13.21
N ARG A 20 -31.01 1.87 12.85
CA ARG A 20 -30.08 1.79 11.71
C ARG A 20 -30.72 2.26 10.41
N THR A 21 -31.94 1.81 10.12
CA THR A 21 -32.69 2.24 8.92
C THR A 21 -32.94 3.74 8.93
N ALA A 22 -33.21 4.34 10.08
CA ALA A 22 -33.43 5.77 10.21
C ALA A 22 -32.13 6.56 10.03
N VAL A 23 -31.01 6.07 10.61
CA VAL A 23 -29.67 6.64 10.45
C VAL A 23 -29.25 6.60 8.99
N ASP A 24 -29.36 5.44 8.32
CA ASP A 24 -29.01 5.28 6.90
C ASP A 24 -29.75 6.27 6.00
N LYS A 25 -31.07 6.44 6.25
CA LYS A 25 -31.87 7.42 5.50
C LYS A 25 -31.49 8.86 5.77
N ALA A 26 -31.12 9.19 7.01
CA ALA A 26 -30.69 10.53 7.36
C ALA A 26 -29.34 10.87 6.71
N GLU A 27 -28.38 9.93 6.78
CA GLU A 27 -27.07 10.04 6.13
C GLU A 27 -27.21 10.15 4.61
N GLU A 28 -28.02 9.30 3.99
CA GLU A 28 -28.30 9.38 2.54
C GLU A 28 -28.86 10.75 2.14
N ARG A 29 -29.84 11.28 2.88
CA ARG A 29 -30.45 12.58 2.61
C ARG A 29 -29.42 13.72 2.76
N GLN A 30 -28.60 13.67 3.79
CA GLN A 30 -27.56 14.66 4.03
C GLN A 30 -26.47 14.56 2.96
N GLY A 31 -26.02 13.34 2.63
CA GLY A 31 -25.04 13.07 1.59
C GLY A 31 -25.52 13.61 0.23
N LYS A 32 -26.76 13.33 -0.18
CA LYS A 32 -27.34 13.87 -1.42
C LYS A 32 -27.33 15.41 -1.47
N LYS A 33 -27.62 16.06 -0.35
CA LYS A 33 -27.61 17.53 -0.28
C LYS A 33 -26.21 18.09 -0.46
N VAL A 34 -25.21 17.46 0.18
CA VAL A 34 -23.82 17.91 0.14
C VAL A 34 -23.19 17.60 -1.24
N ALA A 35 -23.23 16.34 -1.67
CA ALA A 35 -22.59 15.90 -2.92
C ALA A 35 -23.16 16.61 -4.17
N ASN A 36 -24.43 17.02 -4.14
CA ASN A 36 -25.08 17.72 -5.26
C ASN A 36 -24.98 19.24 -5.18
N SER A 37 -24.30 19.81 -4.18
CA SER A 37 -24.11 21.26 -4.13
C SER A 37 -23.26 21.73 -5.34
N PRO A 38 -23.59 22.88 -5.95
CA PRO A 38 -22.80 23.42 -7.07
C PRO A 38 -21.33 23.64 -6.73
N GLU A 39 -21.06 23.99 -5.47
CA GLU A 39 -19.72 24.22 -4.94
C GLU A 39 -18.90 22.94 -4.94
N ILE A 40 -19.44 21.84 -4.40
CA ILE A 40 -18.76 20.53 -4.35
C ILE A 40 -18.51 20.00 -5.77
N LYS A 41 -19.49 20.11 -6.66
CA LYS A 41 -19.32 19.72 -8.08
C LYS A 41 -18.19 20.49 -8.76
N ARG A 42 -18.05 21.79 -8.44
CA ARG A 42 -16.97 22.63 -8.95
C ARG A 42 -15.62 22.24 -8.36
N ILE A 43 -15.55 21.95 -7.06
CA ILE A 43 -14.34 21.45 -6.38
C ILE A 43 -13.88 20.15 -7.04
N ILE A 44 -14.77 19.18 -7.18
CA ILE A 44 -14.45 17.90 -7.81
C ILE A 44 -14.06 18.04 -9.28
N GLY A 45 -14.75 18.89 -10.03
CA GLY A 45 -14.40 19.16 -11.43
C GLY A 45 -12.97 19.65 -11.61
N ILE A 46 -12.49 20.52 -10.73
CA ILE A 46 -11.11 21.07 -10.77
C ILE A 46 -10.06 19.97 -10.56
N VAL A 47 -10.22 19.10 -9.54
CA VAL A 47 -9.26 18.03 -9.33
C VAL A 47 -9.29 16.99 -10.44
N GLU A 48 -10.46 16.68 -10.99
CA GLU A 48 -10.58 15.79 -12.14
C GLU A 48 -9.89 16.37 -13.39
N ASP A 49 -10.05 17.66 -13.68
CA ASP A 49 -9.38 18.33 -14.79
C ASP A 49 -7.86 18.38 -14.59
N PHE A 50 -7.41 18.59 -13.36
CA PHE A 50 -5.99 18.49 -12.99
C PHE A 50 -5.43 17.09 -13.29
N LEU A 51 -6.13 16.03 -12.88
CA LEU A 51 -5.76 14.64 -13.15
C LEU A 51 -5.69 14.34 -14.65
N ARG A 52 -6.67 14.81 -15.43
CA ARG A 52 -6.70 14.66 -16.90
C ARG A 52 -5.51 15.36 -17.56
N LYS A 53 -5.27 16.61 -17.18
CA LYS A 53 -4.19 17.45 -17.75
C LYS A 53 -2.80 16.91 -17.41
N LYS A 54 -2.58 16.51 -16.18
CA LYS A 54 -1.27 16.02 -15.68
C LYS A 54 -1.01 14.55 -16.00
N HIS A 55 -2.02 13.79 -16.37
CA HIS A 55 -1.94 12.34 -16.59
C HIS A 55 -1.40 11.61 -15.36
N LEU A 56 -1.88 11.99 -14.16
CA LEU A 56 -1.55 11.34 -12.90
C LEU A 56 -2.40 10.08 -12.73
N ILE A 57 -1.97 9.17 -11.86
CA ILE A 57 -2.55 7.83 -11.74
C ILE A 57 -3.28 7.71 -10.41
N CYS A 58 -4.62 7.66 -10.46
CA CYS A 58 -5.44 7.41 -9.27
C CYS A 58 -5.28 5.98 -8.78
N TYR A 59 -5.24 5.81 -7.46
CA TYR A 59 -5.21 4.51 -6.78
C TYR A 59 -6.27 4.47 -5.67
N GLY A 60 -6.21 3.46 -4.80
CA GLY A 60 -7.12 3.37 -3.65
C GLY A 60 -8.56 3.05 -4.01
N GLY A 61 -9.48 3.42 -3.13
CA GLY A 61 -10.90 3.07 -3.24
C GLY A 61 -11.58 3.63 -4.46
N THR A 62 -11.33 4.89 -4.79
CA THR A 62 -11.89 5.57 -5.97
C THR A 62 -11.42 4.92 -7.27
N ALA A 63 -10.16 4.49 -7.34
CA ALA A 63 -9.66 3.78 -8.51
C ALA A 63 -10.32 2.41 -8.67
N ILE A 64 -10.41 1.60 -7.61
CA ILE A 64 -11.09 0.30 -7.66
C ILE A 64 -12.53 0.48 -8.13
N ASN A 65 -13.25 1.44 -7.55
CA ASN A 65 -14.64 1.72 -7.92
C ASN A 65 -14.80 2.10 -9.41
N ASN A 66 -13.93 2.97 -9.93
CA ASN A 66 -14.08 3.49 -11.28
C ASN A 66 -13.62 2.53 -12.39
N VAL A 67 -12.76 1.55 -12.09
CA VAL A 67 -12.41 0.50 -13.05
C VAL A 67 -13.48 -0.60 -13.11
N LEU A 68 -14.35 -0.73 -12.11
CA LEU A 68 -15.44 -1.70 -12.10
C LEU A 68 -16.60 -1.27 -13.01
N PRO A 69 -17.36 -2.23 -13.58
CA PRO A 69 -18.63 -1.94 -14.26
C PRO A 69 -19.62 -1.25 -13.33
N LYS A 70 -20.48 -0.38 -13.88
CA LYS A 70 -21.41 0.45 -13.10
C LYS A 70 -22.25 -0.32 -12.08
N GLN A 71 -22.71 -1.53 -12.42
CA GLN A 71 -23.55 -2.36 -11.53
C GLN A 71 -22.79 -2.92 -10.30
N ASP A 72 -21.47 -2.96 -10.34
CA ASP A 72 -20.64 -3.47 -9.25
C ASP A 72 -19.83 -2.35 -8.56
N GLN A 73 -20.06 -1.08 -8.94
CA GLN A 73 -19.51 0.07 -8.25
C GLN A 73 -20.13 0.22 -6.87
N PHE A 74 -19.29 0.48 -5.87
CA PHE A 74 -19.70 0.54 -4.46
C PHE A 74 -19.75 1.96 -3.90
N TYR A 75 -19.25 2.98 -4.63
CA TYR A 75 -19.43 4.39 -4.28
C TYR A 75 -20.60 4.98 -5.07
N ASN A 76 -21.49 5.65 -4.35
CA ASN A 76 -22.58 6.38 -4.95
C ASN A 76 -22.22 7.87 -5.07
N LYS A 77 -21.91 8.32 -6.29
CA LYS A 77 -21.52 9.72 -6.58
C LYS A 77 -22.61 10.74 -6.25
N ASP A 78 -23.86 10.31 -6.12
CA ASP A 78 -24.97 11.20 -5.76
C ASP A 78 -25.05 11.48 -4.26
N ILE A 79 -24.31 10.69 -3.44
CA ILE A 79 -24.36 10.73 -1.98
C ILE A 79 -22.98 11.03 -1.38
N GLU A 80 -21.92 10.53 -2.01
CA GLU A 80 -20.55 10.56 -1.50
C GLU A 80 -19.67 11.49 -2.33
N ILE A 81 -18.86 12.31 -1.66
CA ILE A 81 -17.81 13.10 -2.29
C ILE A 81 -16.64 12.13 -2.56
N PRO A 82 -16.18 12.01 -3.84
CA PRO A 82 -15.01 11.18 -4.12
C PRO A 82 -13.75 11.77 -3.46
N ASP A 83 -12.99 10.92 -2.80
CA ASP A 83 -11.64 11.20 -2.32
C ASP A 83 -10.65 10.69 -3.36
N TYR A 84 -9.80 11.58 -3.89
CA TYR A 84 -8.87 11.27 -4.94
C TYR A 84 -7.47 11.00 -4.37
N ASP A 85 -7.15 9.71 -4.20
CA ASP A 85 -5.78 9.26 -3.96
C ASP A 85 -5.06 9.11 -5.31
N PHE A 86 -3.92 9.77 -5.51
CA PHE A 86 -3.17 9.60 -6.76
C PHE A 86 -1.66 9.72 -6.60
N TYR A 87 -0.95 9.00 -7.46
CA TYR A 87 0.49 9.01 -7.52
C TYR A 87 1.01 10.15 -8.40
N SER A 88 2.10 10.77 -7.96
CA SER A 88 2.88 11.74 -8.74
C SER A 88 4.39 11.54 -8.52
N PRO A 89 5.22 11.65 -9.57
CA PRO A 89 6.68 11.74 -9.41
C PRO A 89 7.14 13.10 -8.86
N ASN A 90 6.23 14.07 -8.71
CA ASN A 90 6.49 15.42 -8.20
C ASN A 90 5.42 15.83 -7.19
N ALA A 91 5.04 14.95 -6.27
CA ALA A 91 3.85 15.09 -5.42
C ALA A 91 3.79 16.43 -4.64
N LEU A 92 4.88 16.88 -4.06
CA LEU A 92 4.95 18.17 -3.36
C LEU A 92 4.62 19.36 -4.29
N LYS A 93 5.22 19.38 -5.49
CA LYS A 93 4.97 20.44 -6.47
C LYS A 93 3.54 20.39 -6.98
N ASP A 94 3.02 19.22 -7.26
CA ASP A 94 1.65 19.04 -7.76
C ASP A 94 0.60 19.40 -6.70
N ALA A 95 0.89 19.18 -5.41
CA ALA A 95 0.04 19.62 -4.32
C ALA A 95 -0.06 21.15 -4.24
N LYS A 96 1.07 21.86 -4.35
CA LYS A 96 1.10 23.32 -4.37
C LYS A 96 0.39 23.88 -5.61
N GLU A 97 0.65 23.30 -6.79
CA GLU A 97 0.01 23.72 -8.05
C GLU A 97 -1.53 23.54 -8.01
N LEU A 98 -1.99 22.44 -7.41
CA LEU A 98 -3.44 22.22 -7.26
C LEU A 98 -4.07 23.26 -6.33
N VAL A 99 -3.40 23.66 -5.24
CA VAL A 99 -3.84 24.77 -4.37
C VAL A 99 -3.94 26.06 -5.14
N ASP A 100 -2.92 26.42 -5.95
CA ASP A 100 -2.90 27.64 -6.73
C ASP A 100 -4.07 27.66 -7.74
N ILE A 101 -4.36 26.54 -8.41
CA ILE A 101 -5.50 26.39 -9.31
C ILE A 101 -6.83 26.65 -8.58
N TYR A 102 -7.01 26.14 -7.36
CA TYR A 102 -8.23 26.40 -6.59
C TYR A 102 -8.37 27.87 -6.23
N ILE A 103 -7.28 28.53 -5.83
CA ILE A 103 -7.28 29.97 -5.51
C ILE A 103 -7.59 30.80 -6.74
N ASP A 104 -7.01 30.50 -7.88
CA ASP A 104 -7.29 31.19 -9.18
C ASP A 104 -8.75 31.01 -9.61
N ASN A 105 -9.39 29.92 -9.17
CA ASN A 105 -10.82 29.68 -9.34
C ASN A 105 -11.70 30.32 -8.24
N GLY A 106 -11.13 31.15 -7.35
CA GLY A 106 -11.86 31.97 -6.38
C GLY A 106 -12.16 31.29 -5.05
N PHE A 107 -11.57 30.13 -4.75
CA PHE A 107 -11.64 29.52 -3.42
C PHE A 107 -10.65 30.21 -2.49
N GLN A 108 -11.03 30.45 -1.23
CA GLN A 108 -10.21 31.20 -0.27
C GLN A 108 -9.57 30.30 0.78
N GLU A 109 -10.34 29.35 1.32
CA GLU A 109 -9.85 28.41 2.34
C GLU A 109 -9.24 27.16 1.66
N VAL A 110 -8.03 27.35 1.10
CA VAL A 110 -7.30 26.28 0.39
C VAL A 110 -5.93 26.08 1.02
N GLU A 111 -5.61 24.84 1.33
CA GLU A 111 -4.29 24.47 1.86
C GLU A 111 -3.79 23.14 1.31
N ALA A 112 -2.47 23.03 1.14
CA ALA A 112 -1.78 21.75 1.07
C ALA A 112 -0.90 21.56 2.29
N LYS A 113 -0.90 20.36 2.86
CA LYS A 113 -0.05 19.98 3.99
C LYS A 113 0.49 18.57 3.85
N SER A 114 1.68 18.33 4.46
CA SER A 114 2.22 16.98 4.53
C SER A 114 1.28 16.04 5.28
N GLY A 115 1.03 14.87 4.70
CA GLY A 115 0.26 13.80 5.31
C GLY A 115 0.99 13.16 6.50
N GLN A 116 0.44 12.05 7.00
CA GLN A 116 1.07 11.27 8.05
C GLN A 116 2.26 10.48 7.49
N HIS A 117 2.07 9.81 6.36
CA HIS A 117 3.15 9.15 5.63
C HIS A 117 4.03 10.19 4.94
N HIS A 118 5.35 10.01 5.03
CA HIS A 118 6.31 10.82 4.29
C HIS A 118 6.05 10.71 2.78
N GLY A 119 6.19 11.82 2.06
CA GLY A 119 5.93 11.85 0.61
C GLY A 119 4.46 11.90 0.20
N THR A 120 3.51 11.91 1.17
CA THR A 120 2.08 12.12 0.89
C THR A 120 1.67 13.54 1.30
N TYR A 121 0.97 14.23 0.41
CA TYR A 121 0.49 15.60 0.59
C TYR A 121 -1.01 15.66 0.42
N LYS A 122 -1.70 16.26 1.41
CA LYS A 122 -3.15 16.38 1.43
C LYS A 122 -3.57 17.78 1.03
N VAL A 123 -4.50 17.89 0.10
CA VAL A 123 -5.09 19.16 -0.34
C VAL A 123 -6.50 19.28 0.20
N TYR A 124 -6.78 20.44 0.79
CA TYR A 124 -8.08 20.79 1.37
C TYR A 124 -8.64 22.05 0.70
N VAL A 125 -9.94 22.04 0.46
CA VAL A 125 -10.70 23.20 -0.02
C VAL A 125 -11.92 23.37 0.88
N ASN A 126 -12.08 24.53 1.49
CA ASN A 126 -13.14 24.79 2.46
C ASN A 126 -13.23 23.71 3.54
N PHE A 127 -12.06 23.29 4.06
CA PHE A 127 -11.87 22.23 5.06
C PHE A 127 -12.25 20.81 4.60
N ILE A 128 -12.63 20.65 3.32
CA ILE A 128 -12.94 19.34 2.74
C ILE A 128 -11.66 18.76 2.15
N PRO A 129 -11.26 17.52 2.51
CA PRO A 129 -10.17 16.83 1.85
C PRO A 129 -10.60 16.50 0.41
N VAL A 130 -9.79 16.87 -0.58
CA VAL A 130 -10.11 16.68 -2.00
C VAL A 130 -9.09 15.82 -2.73
N ALA A 131 -7.86 15.75 -2.21
CA ALA A 131 -6.81 14.95 -2.81
C ALA A 131 -5.74 14.53 -1.80
N ASP A 132 -5.33 13.28 -1.89
CA ASP A 132 -4.12 12.73 -1.26
C ASP A 132 -3.12 12.42 -2.38
N ILE A 133 -2.02 13.17 -2.44
CA ILE A 133 -1.01 13.08 -3.50
C ILE A 133 0.21 12.38 -2.94
N SER A 134 0.47 11.15 -3.38
CA SER A 134 1.60 10.35 -2.92
C SER A 134 2.74 10.34 -3.93
N TYR A 135 3.94 10.56 -3.42
CA TYR A 135 5.16 10.47 -4.23
C TYR A 135 5.38 9.04 -4.70
N LEU A 136 5.69 8.91 -5.98
CA LEU A 136 6.10 7.64 -6.56
C LEU A 136 7.33 7.87 -7.44
N PRO A 137 8.43 7.11 -7.26
CA PRO A 137 9.61 7.23 -8.11
C PRO A 137 9.25 7.17 -9.60
N LYS A 138 9.87 8.02 -10.41
CA LYS A 138 9.52 8.19 -11.82
C LYS A 138 9.59 6.90 -12.63
N GLU A 139 10.55 6.03 -12.33
CA GLU A 139 10.68 4.72 -12.97
C GLU A 139 9.43 3.87 -12.75
N LEU A 140 9.03 3.75 -11.49
CA LEU A 140 7.84 2.98 -11.09
C LEU A 140 6.55 3.62 -11.62
N PHE A 141 6.43 4.95 -11.52
CA PHE A 141 5.30 5.68 -12.09
C PHE A 141 5.13 5.39 -13.58
N ASN A 142 6.23 5.42 -14.36
CA ASN A 142 6.20 5.14 -15.79
C ASN A 142 5.86 3.67 -16.09
N ALA A 143 6.35 2.73 -15.29
CA ALA A 143 6.00 1.30 -15.43
C ALA A 143 4.50 1.07 -15.23
N ILE A 144 3.92 1.65 -14.17
CA ILE A 144 2.49 1.55 -13.87
C ILE A 144 1.65 2.27 -14.94
N LYS A 145 2.11 3.43 -15.42
CA LYS A 145 1.42 4.24 -16.43
C LYS A 145 1.18 3.51 -17.74
N LYS A 146 2.11 2.62 -18.13
CA LYS A 146 1.98 1.81 -19.37
C LYS A 146 0.75 0.89 -19.34
N GLU A 147 0.34 0.42 -18.16
CA GLU A 147 -0.76 -0.52 -17.96
C GLU A 147 -2.02 0.13 -17.34
N ALA A 148 -1.97 1.46 -17.11
CA ALA A 148 -3.06 2.19 -16.45
C ALA A 148 -4.37 2.13 -17.25
N VAL A 149 -5.48 1.95 -16.54
CA VAL A 149 -6.83 1.95 -17.14
C VAL A 149 -7.31 3.40 -17.25
N ARG A 150 -7.84 3.77 -18.42
CA ARG A 150 -8.39 5.11 -18.62
C ARG A 150 -9.91 5.10 -18.64
N VAL A 151 -10.52 5.86 -17.73
CA VAL A 151 -11.98 6.04 -17.65
C VAL A 151 -12.28 7.54 -17.59
N ALA A 152 -13.14 8.03 -18.45
CA ALA A 152 -13.51 9.45 -18.57
C ALA A 152 -12.30 10.41 -18.65
N GLY A 153 -11.20 9.97 -19.30
CA GLY A 153 -9.97 10.73 -19.47
C GLY A 153 -9.01 10.69 -18.27
N ILE A 154 -9.43 10.19 -17.12
CA ILE A 154 -8.61 10.00 -15.92
C ILE A 154 -7.91 8.63 -16.00
N MET A 155 -6.66 8.58 -15.53
CA MET A 155 -5.88 7.35 -15.45
C MET A 155 -6.02 6.73 -14.07
N TYR A 156 -6.31 5.44 -14.04
CA TYR A 156 -6.43 4.64 -12.82
C TYR A 156 -5.35 3.55 -12.82
N ALA A 157 -4.86 3.23 -11.63
CA ALA A 157 -3.89 2.15 -11.44
C ALA A 157 -4.40 0.84 -12.05
N PRO A 158 -3.52 0.04 -12.68
CA PRO A 158 -3.93 -1.21 -13.32
C PRO A 158 -4.45 -2.22 -12.27
N PRO A 159 -5.38 -3.10 -12.65
CA PRO A 159 -6.02 -4.05 -11.73
C PRO A 159 -5.02 -4.89 -10.91
N ASN A 160 -3.87 -5.27 -11.48
CA ASN A 160 -2.87 -6.05 -10.76
C ASN A 160 -2.16 -5.23 -9.67
N LEU A 161 -1.94 -3.92 -9.86
CA LEU A 161 -1.41 -3.05 -8.81
C LEU A 161 -2.44 -2.84 -7.67
N LEU A 162 -3.70 -2.59 -8.02
CA LEU A 162 -4.79 -2.46 -7.05
C LEU A 162 -4.96 -3.75 -6.24
N ARG A 163 -4.88 -4.90 -6.91
CA ARG A 163 -4.92 -6.23 -6.29
C ARG A 163 -3.72 -6.47 -5.37
N MET A 164 -2.52 -6.13 -5.82
CA MET A 164 -1.30 -6.20 -5.02
C MET A 164 -1.46 -5.45 -3.69
N ALA A 165 -1.92 -4.19 -3.74
CA ALA A 165 -2.13 -3.37 -2.56
C ALA A 165 -3.16 -3.99 -1.59
N MET A 166 -4.24 -4.58 -2.12
CA MET A 166 -5.25 -5.25 -1.30
C MET A 166 -4.73 -6.54 -0.66
N TYR A 167 -3.97 -7.37 -1.38
CA TYR A 167 -3.32 -8.54 -0.80
C TYR A 167 -2.29 -8.15 0.25
N LEU A 168 -1.53 -7.08 0.01
CA LEU A 168 -0.57 -6.55 0.97
C LEU A 168 -1.26 -6.14 2.28
N GLU A 169 -2.40 -5.44 2.20
CA GLU A 169 -3.18 -5.05 3.39
C GLU A 169 -3.72 -6.28 4.13
N LEU A 170 -4.25 -7.29 3.42
CA LEU A 170 -4.76 -8.53 4.01
C LEU A 170 -3.66 -9.44 4.59
N SER A 171 -2.41 -9.26 4.19
CA SER A 171 -1.26 -10.03 4.67
C SER A 171 -0.60 -9.46 5.94
N ARG A 172 -1.08 -8.32 6.45
CA ARG A 172 -0.47 -7.58 7.56
C ARG A 172 -1.31 -7.66 8.84
N PRO A 173 -1.14 -8.70 9.68
CA PRO A 173 -1.96 -8.88 10.89
C PRO A 173 -1.70 -7.83 11.98
N ALA A 174 -0.54 -7.15 11.96
CA ALA A 174 -0.26 -6.03 12.86
C ALA A 174 -0.67 -4.66 12.27
N GLY A 175 -1.26 -4.63 11.07
CA GLY A 175 -1.82 -3.44 10.45
C GLY A 175 -3.25 -3.15 10.90
N ASP A 176 -3.97 -2.30 10.15
CA ASP A 176 -5.37 -1.97 10.43
C ASP A 176 -6.33 -3.09 9.96
N VAL A 177 -6.47 -4.13 10.80
CA VAL A 177 -7.34 -5.27 10.51
C VAL A 177 -8.83 -4.91 10.45
N SER A 178 -9.24 -3.76 10.98
CA SER A 178 -10.64 -3.30 10.93
C SER A 178 -11.11 -3.09 9.48
N ARG A 179 -10.19 -2.87 8.56
CA ARG A 179 -10.46 -2.67 7.14
C ARG A 179 -10.54 -3.96 6.33
N TRP A 180 -10.08 -5.10 6.86
CA TRP A 180 -9.94 -6.34 6.11
C TRP A 180 -11.24 -6.81 5.42
N GLU A 181 -12.37 -6.70 6.09
CA GLU A 181 -13.66 -7.06 5.48
C GLU A 181 -13.97 -6.20 4.24
N LYS A 182 -13.78 -4.89 4.35
CA LYS A 182 -13.96 -3.92 3.26
C LYS A 182 -13.00 -4.21 2.11
N VAL A 183 -11.74 -4.49 2.41
CA VAL A 183 -10.69 -4.79 1.42
C VAL A 183 -11.00 -6.11 0.71
N LEU A 184 -11.39 -7.15 1.44
CA LEU A 184 -11.74 -8.44 0.86
C LEU A 184 -12.96 -8.34 -0.08
N LYS A 185 -13.99 -7.60 0.29
CA LYS A 185 -15.15 -7.33 -0.59
C LYS A 185 -14.73 -6.68 -1.90
N ARG A 186 -13.86 -5.67 -1.86
CA ARG A 186 -13.32 -4.98 -3.04
C ARG A 186 -12.44 -5.89 -3.90
N LEU A 187 -11.58 -6.68 -3.27
CA LEU A 187 -10.72 -7.66 -3.93
C LEU A 187 -11.56 -8.71 -4.68
N THR A 188 -12.65 -9.19 -4.07
CA THR A 188 -13.58 -10.15 -4.69
C THR A 188 -14.22 -9.57 -5.95
N LEU A 189 -14.68 -8.31 -5.89
CA LEU A 189 -15.23 -7.62 -7.07
C LEU A 189 -14.18 -7.44 -8.16
N LEU A 190 -12.96 -7.03 -7.79
CA LEU A 190 -11.88 -6.84 -8.75
C LEU A 190 -11.50 -8.16 -9.43
N ASN A 191 -11.39 -9.25 -8.67
CA ASN A 191 -11.06 -10.58 -9.21
C ASN A 191 -12.15 -11.12 -10.16
N LYS A 192 -13.41 -10.82 -9.87
CA LYS A 192 -14.55 -11.18 -10.73
C LYS A 192 -14.44 -10.55 -12.13
N HIS A 193 -14.06 -9.27 -12.21
CA HIS A 193 -14.03 -8.52 -13.47
C HIS A 193 -12.66 -8.52 -14.16
N TYR A 194 -11.61 -8.66 -13.39
CA TYR A 194 -10.23 -8.70 -13.86
C TYR A 194 -9.53 -9.95 -13.33
N PRO A 195 -9.88 -11.16 -13.83
CA PRO A 195 -9.26 -12.38 -13.34
C PRO A 195 -7.75 -12.38 -13.60
N LEU A 196 -6.98 -12.96 -12.65
CA LEU A 196 -5.56 -13.22 -12.86
C LEU A 196 -5.39 -14.19 -14.02
N LYS A 197 -4.66 -13.80 -15.05
CA LYS A 197 -4.38 -14.65 -16.22
C LYS A 197 -2.95 -14.44 -16.69
N GLY A 198 -2.17 -15.52 -16.72
CA GLY A 198 -0.91 -15.57 -17.45
C GLY A 198 -1.12 -16.07 -18.88
N LYS A 199 -0.20 -15.77 -19.76
CA LYS A 199 -0.20 -16.25 -21.13
C LYS A 199 0.54 -17.58 -21.20
N GLU A 200 -0.03 -18.56 -21.91
CA GLU A 200 0.60 -19.85 -22.21
C GLU A 200 1.20 -20.58 -21.00
N CYS A 201 0.54 -20.52 -19.84
CA CYS A 201 1.04 -21.10 -18.58
C CYS A 201 1.42 -22.59 -18.70
N GLY A 202 0.83 -23.30 -19.66
CA GLY A 202 1.22 -24.68 -19.99
C GLY A 202 2.68 -24.85 -20.42
N LYS A 203 3.27 -23.84 -21.07
CA LYS A 203 4.65 -23.85 -21.58
C LYS A 203 5.68 -23.25 -20.62
N ILE A 204 5.24 -22.50 -19.61
CA ILE A 204 6.11 -21.73 -18.71
C ILE A 204 6.58 -22.62 -17.56
N GLN A 205 7.90 -22.58 -17.28
CA GLN A 205 8.48 -23.15 -16.07
C GLN A 205 8.25 -22.21 -14.89
N PHE A 206 7.78 -22.77 -13.75
CA PHE A 206 7.48 -21.98 -12.55
C PHE A 206 8.72 -21.74 -11.70
N GLN A 207 9.76 -22.53 -11.90
CA GLN A 207 10.97 -22.53 -11.08
C GLN A 207 12.19 -22.19 -11.92
N ARG A 208 13.10 -21.41 -11.33
CA ARG A 208 14.46 -21.25 -11.86
C ARG A 208 15.29 -22.43 -11.38
N GLN A 209 16.27 -22.85 -12.14
CA GLN A 209 17.13 -23.96 -11.83
C GLN A 209 18.57 -23.64 -12.24
N MET A 210 19.52 -24.17 -11.49
CA MET A 210 20.92 -24.15 -11.92
C MET A 210 21.08 -24.96 -13.21
N ALA A 211 22.07 -24.58 -14.03
CA ALA A 211 22.56 -25.44 -15.06
C ALA A 211 22.98 -26.79 -14.42
N HIS A 212 22.50 -27.89 -15.02
CA HIS A 212 22.62 -29.22 -14.44
C HIS A 212 24.07 -29.58 -14.19
N ASN A 213 24.45 -29.78 -12.93
CA ASN A 213 25.71 -30.40 -12.56
C ASN A 213 25.44 -31.44 -11.46
N GLU A 214 26.38 -32.40 -11.27
CA GLU A 214 26.24 -33.51 -10.32
C GLU A 214 26.07 -33.05 -8.86
N TYR A 215 26.36 -31.79 -8.56
CA TYR A 215 26.33 -31.21 -7.21
C TYR A 215 25.13 -30.29 -6.95
N SER A 216 24.29 -30.04 -7.96
CA SER A 216 23.19 -29.07 -7.83
C SER A 216 22.22 -29.43 -6.71
N ASP A 217 21.84 -30.71 -6.59
CA ASP A 217 20.91 -31.15 -5.56
C ASP A 217 21.49 -30.98 -4.15
N LYS A 218 22.80 -31.30 -3.96
CA LYS A 218 23.52 -31.12 -2.67
C LYS A 218 23.61 -29.62 -2.32
N ILE A 219 23.82 -28.75 -3.29
CA ILE A 219 23.84 -27.30 -3.07
C ILE A 219 22.47 -26.81 -2.60
N TYR A 220 21.40 -27.18 -3.30
CA TYR A 220 20.05 -26.76 -2.92
C TYR A 220 19.63 -27.33 -1.57
N GLU A 221 19.93 -28.58 -1.26
CA GLU A 221 19.65 -29.19 0.04
C GLU A 221 20.38 -28.47 1.18
N ASN A 222 21.66 -28.13 1.00
CA ASN A 222 22.42 -27.36 1.98
C ASN A 222 21.82 -25.97 2.20
N ILE A 223 21.45 -25.26 1.12
CA ILE A 223 20.81 -23.94 1.21
C ILE A 223 19.46 -24.05 1.91
N GLN A 224 18.63 -25.01 1.54
CA GLN A 224 17.32 -25.26 2.15
C GLN A 224 17.44 -25.45 3.67
N ASN A 225 18.29 -26.38 4.10
CA ASN A 225 18.50 -26.67 5.51
C ASN A 225 19.02 -25.44 6.25
N THR A 226 19.99 -24.73 5.67
CA THR A 226 20.52 -23.48 6.26
C THR A 226 19.45 -22.43 6.43
N LEU A 227 18.60 -22.22 5.44
CA LEU A 227 17.51 -21.23 5.48
C LEU A 227 16.42 -21.62 6.50
N ILE A 228 16.09 -22.92 6.60
CA ILE A 228 15.18 -23.44 7.64
C ILE A 228 15.74 -23.18 9.03
N ASP A 229 17.03 -23.50 9.25
CA ASP A 229 17.72 -23.27 10.54
C ASP A 229 17.77 -21.78 10.92
N GLN A 230 17.88 -20.89 9.95
CA GLN A 230 17.80 -19.44 10.14
C GLN A 230 16.38 -18.93 10.43
N GLY A 231 15.36 -19.78 10.31
CA GLY A 231 13.97 -19.44 10.61
C GLY A 231 13.36 -18.40 9.68
N VAL A 232 13.84 -18.30 8.44
CA VAL A 232 13.33 -17.41 7.40
C VAL A 232 11.91 -17.81 6.95
N VAL A 233 11.23 -16.92 6.24
CA VAL A 233 9.90 -17.22 5.64
C VAL A 233 10.04 -17.37 4.14
N PHE A 234 9.73 -18.57 3.63
CA PHE A 234 9.74 -18.86 2.20
C PHE A 234 8.51 -18.31 1.49
N PHE A 235 8.69 -17.67 0.31
CA PHE A 235 7.58 -17.11 -0.47
C PHE A 235 7.67 -17.29 -1.99
N GLY A 236 8.79 -17.78 -2.50
CA GLY A 236 9.05 -17.96 -3.93
C GLY A 236 8.68 -19.36 -4.48
N GLY A 237 9.49 -19.80 -5.43
CA GLY A 237 9.28 -21.08 -6.12
C GLY A 237 9.26 -22.29 -5.20
N TYR A 238 10.10 -22.30 -4.17
CA TYR A 238 10.10 -23.37 -3.14
C TYR A 238 8.78 -23.38 -2.34
N ALA A 239 8.32 -22.23 -1.86
CA ALA A 239 7.01 -22.14 -1.20
C ALA A 239 5.86 -22.62 -2.11
N LEU A 240 5.92 -22.27 -3.40
CA LEU A 240 4.94 -22.72 -4.39
C LEU A 240 4.95 -24.24 -4.57
N SER A 241 6.13 -24.91 -4.52
CA SER A 241 6.23 -26.36 -4.68
C SER A 241 5.44 -27.14 -3.62
N MET A 242 5.30 -26.57 -2.42
CA MET A 242 4.50 -27.16 -1.34
C MET A 242 3.00 -27.21 -1.65
N TYR A 243 2.52 -26.40 -2.61
CA TYR A 243 1.16 -26.48 -3.15
C TYR A 243 1.01 -27.46 -4.30
N SER A 244 2.06 -28.21 -4.68
CA SER A 244 2.03 -29.17 -5.81
C SER A 244 0.91 -30.20 -5.72
N THR A 245 0.52 -30.62 -4.50
CA THR A 245 -0.60 -31.55 -4.27
C THR A 245 -1.93 -31.03 -4.79
N TYR A 246 -2.08 -29.71 -4.89
CA TYR A 246 -3.29 -29.05 -5.41
C TYR A 246 -3.24 -28.83 -6.92
N MET A 247 -2.10 -29.08 -7.56
CA MET A 247 -1.96 -28.99 -9.02
C MET A 247 -2.65 -30.14 -9.76
N PRO A 248 -3.19 -29.88 -10.95
CA PRO A 248 -3.52 -30.93 -11.89
C PRO A 248 -2.31 -31.85 -12.14
N LYS A 249 -2.53 -33.17 -12.21
CA LYS A 249 -1.43 -34.16 -12.32
C LYS A 249 -0.47 -33.88 -13.48
N ASN A 250 -1.00 -33.44 -14.62
CA ASN A 250 -0.22 -33.08 -15.81
C ASN A 250 0.65 -31.82 -15.68
N LEU A 251 0.47 -31.04 -14.63
CA LEU A 251 1.27 -29.81 -14.38
C LEU A 251 2.24 -29.98 -13.20
N ARG A 252 2.18 -31.08 -12.43
CA ARG A 252 3.01 -31.28 -11.24
C ARG A 252 4.51 -31.28 -11.56
N HIS A 253 4.90 -31.81 -12.75
CA HIS A 253 6.30 -31.79 -13.18
C HIS A 253 6.94 -30.39 -13.23
N LYS A 254 6.14 -29.32 -13.21
CA LYS A 254 6.63 -27.94 -13.15
C LYS A 254 7.16 -27.55 -11.78
N LEU A 255 6.89 -28.35 -10.74
CA LEU A 255 7.25 -28.12 -9.34
C LEU A 255 7.96 -29.33 -8.70
N GLU A 256 8.43 -30.28 -9.50
CA GLU A 256 9.06 -31.52 -8.99
C GLU A 256 10.52 -31.32 -8.57
N LYS A 257 11.19 -30.26 -9.05
CA LYS A 257 12.60 -30.01 -8.75
C LYS A 257 12.72 -28.96 -7.65
N ILE A 258 13.76 -29.08 -6.83
CA ILE A 258 14.09 -28.07 -5.83
C ILE A 258 14.50 -26.78 -6.58
N PRO A 259 13.75 -25.68 -6.42
CA PRO A 259 13.99 -24.43 -7.14
C PRO A 259 14.96 -23.55 -6.34
N ASP A 260 15.33 -22.41 -6.93
CA ASP A 260 15.89 -21.29 -6.20
C ASP A 260 14.92 -20.81 -5.09
N PHE A 261 15.52 -20.21 -4.05
CA PHE A 261 14.78 -19.77 -2.88
C PHE A 261 14.55 -18.27 -2.89
N ASP A 262 13.31 -17.85 -2.67
CA ASP A 262 12.97 -16.49 -2.33
C ASP A 262 12.46 -16.47 -0.88
N VAL A 263 13.12 -15.72 -0.01
CA VAL A 263 12.85 -15.73 1.43
C VAL A 263 12.81 -14.32 2.02
N LEU A 264 12.05 -14.17 3.12
CA LEU A 264 12.08 -13.00 3.99
C LEU A 264 12.95 -13.30 5.21
N SER A 265 13.87 -12.40 5.53
CA SER A 265 14.72 -12.43 6.73
C SER A 265 14.79 -11.05 7.37
N GLU A 266 14.76 -10.99 8.69
CA GLU A 266 14.94 -9.73 9.45
C GLU A 266 16.38 -9.21 9.35
N ASP A 267 17.37 -10.09 9.11
CA ASP A 267 18.74 -9.72 8.77
C ASP A 267 19.18 -10.42 7.47
N PRO A 268 18.84 -9.88 6.31
CA PRO A 268 19.11 -10.49 5.01
C PRO A 268 20.60 -10.65 4.71
N MET A 269 21.44 -9.72 5.20
CA MET A 269 22.89 -9.80 4.99
C MET A 269 23.53 -10.92 5.80
N LEU A 270 23.20 -11.03 7.07
CA LEU A 270 23.69 -12.10 7.95
C LEU A 270 23.24 -13.47 7.41
N THR A 271 21.97 -13.60 7.03
CA THR A 271 21.46 -14.84 6.44
C THR A 271 22.22 -15.20 5.17
N ALA A 272 22.51 -14.23 4.28
CA ALA A 272 23.28 -14.46 3.07
C ALA A 272 24.73 -14.91 3.38
N GLN A 273 25.36 -14.33 4.38
CA GLN A 273 26.70 -14.72 4.84
C GLN A 273 26.74 -16.16 5.37
N ILE A 274 25.78 -16.53 6.21
CA ILE A 274 25.67 -17.89 6.75
C ILE A 274 25.48 -18.91 5.62
N VAL A 275 24.60 -18.63 4.64
CA VAL A 275 24.43 -19.50 3.47
C VAL A 275 25.74 -19.66 2.70
N LYS A 276 26.50 -18.59 2.50
CA LYS A 276 27.79 -18.64 1.84
C LYS A 276 28.80 -19.48 2.62
N GLU A 277 28.87 -19.34 3.94
CA GLU A 277 29.76 -20.13 4.80
C GLU A 277 29.40 -21.62 4.75
N ARG A 278 28.13 -21.97 4.89
CA ARG A 278 27.65 -23.36 4.79
C ARG A 278 27.91 -23.99 3.42
N LEU A 279 27.82 -23.23 2.34
CA LEU A 279 28.23 -23.70 1.03
C LEU A 279 29.76 -23.94 0.94
N SER A 280 30.56 -23.13 1.60
CA SER A 280 32.01 -23.31 1.68
C SER A 280 32.36 -24.59 2.46
N ASP A 281 31.60 -24.94 3.49
CA ASP A 281 31.80 -26.17 4.29
C ASP A 281 31.63 -27.46 3.46
N ILE A 282 30.93 -27.39 2.34
CA ILE A 282 30.74 -28.48 1.38
C ILE A 282 31.55 -28.29 0.08
N ASP A 283 32.64 -27.50 0.15
CA ASP A 283 33.59 -27.25 -0.92
C ASP A 283 33.01 -26.52 -2.15
N VAL A 284 31.84 -25.84 -2.03
CA VAL A 284 31.29 -25.03 -3.08
C VAL A 284 32.07 -23.71 -3.20
N LYS A 285 32.75 -23.54 -4.32
CA LYS A 285 33.54 -22.34 -4.65
C LYS A 285 32.74 -21.35 -5.51
N ASN A 286 33.22 -20.11 -5.61
CA ASN A 286 32.62 -19.05 -6.43
C ASN A 286 31.21 -18.62 -5.97
N VAL A 287 30.95 -18.62 -4.66
CA VAL A 287 29.72 -18.08 -4.07
C VAL A 287 29.82 -16.54 -3.98
N LYS A 288 28.89 -15.85 -4.60
CA LYS A 288 28.81 -14.38 -4.59
C LYS A 288 27.53 -13.92 -3.92
N ILE A 289 27.65 -12.91 -3.07
CA ILE A 289 26.51 -12.18 -2.48
C ILE A 289 26.44 -10.81 -3.18
N ILE A 290 25.30 -10.50 -3.79
CA ILE A 290 25.09 -9.26 -4.53
C ILE A 290 23.95 -8.50 -3.87
N LYS A 291 24.23 -7.30 -3.35
CA LYS A 291 23.19 -6.40 -2.84
C LYS A 291 22.40 -5.81 -3.99
N ARG A 292 21.09 -5.96 -3.97
CA ARG A 292 20.15 -5.39 -4.95
C ARG A 292 19.34 -4.28 -4.30
N PRO A 293 19.23 -3.11 -4.92
CA PRO A 293 18.42 -2.02 -4.38
C PRO A 293 16.93 -2.36 -4.43
N GLY A 294 16.18 -1.83 -3.48
CA GLY A 294 14.73 -1.83 -3.51
C GLY A 294 14.16 -0.96 -4.64
N VAL A 295 12.85 -1.02 -4.83
CA VAL A 295 12.11 -0.19 -5.80
C VAL A 295 10.94 0.46 -5.07
N GLY A 296 11.09 1.73 -4.70
CA GLY A 296 10.09 2.45 -3.91
C GLY A 296 9.74 1.69 -2.63
N GLU A 297 8.49 1.74 -2.25
CA GLU A 297 7.95 1.03 -1.08
C GLU A 297 7.36 -0.36 -1.42
N ILE A 298 7.50 -0.81 -2.68
CA ILE A 298 6.88 -2.06 -3.12
C ILE A 298 7.84 -3.24 -3.17
N ILE A 299 9.16 -2.99 -3.29
CA ILE A 299 10.19 -4.03 -3.30
C ILE A 299 11.31 -3.61 -2.35
N ALA A 300 11.52 -4.43 -1.33
CA ALA A 300 12.59 -4.22 -0.36
C ALA A 300 13.98 -4.35 -1.00
N PRO A 301 15.01 -3.71 -0.43
CA PRO A 301 16.40 -4.10 -0.66
C PRO A 301 16.57 -5.60 -0.38
N HIS A 302 17.38 -6.27 -1.19
CA HIS A 302 17.57 -7.72 -1.07
C HIS A 302 18.97 -8.14 -1.47
N TYR A 303 19.32 -9.38 -1.11
CA TYR A 303 20.59 -9.99 -1.47
C TYR A 303 20.35 -11.18 -2.38
N GLU A 304 21.05 -11.18 -3.51
CA GLU A 304 21.09 -12.29 -4.45
C GLU A 304 22.32 -13.14 -4.14
N ILE A 305 22.12 -14.44 -3.95
CA ILE A 305 23.21 -15.42 -3.80
C ILE A 305 23.38 -16.14 -5.13
N LYS A 306 24.59 -16.13 -5.63
CA LYS A 306 24.97 -16.84 -6.86
C LYS A 306 26.06 -17.87 -6.59
N VAL A 307 25.92 -19.05 -7.22
CA VAL A 307 26.95 -20.06 -7.32
C VAL A 307 27.41 -20.08 -8.77
N GLY A 308 28.63 -19.63 -9.01
CA GLY A 308 29.08 -19.37 -10.38
C GLY A 308 28.25 -18.27 -11.05
N ASN A 309 27.52 -18.63 -12.10
CA ASN A 309 26.62 -17.74 -12.84
C ASN A 309 25.13 -17.90 -12.45
N ASP A 310 24.81 -18.97 -11.71
CA ASP A 310 23.43 -19.29 -11.39
C ASP A 310 22.98 -18.64 -10.10
N THR A 311 21.80 -18.04 -10.09
CA THR A 311 21.15 -17.51 -8.90
C THR A 311 20.49 -18.67 -8.15
N VAL A 312 20.83 -18.83 -6.87
CA VAL A 312 20.32 -19.90 -6.02
C VAL A 312 19.38 -19.42 -4.93
N ALA A 313 19.49 -18.16 -4.51
CA ALA A 313 18.57 -17.56 -3.55
C ALA A 313 18.47 -16.04 -3.70
N PHE A 314 17.30 -15.50 -3.34
CA PHE A 314 17.09 -14.11 -3.02
C PHE A 314 16.58 -13.97 -1.59
N ILE A 315 17.21 -13.10 -0.82
CA ILE A 315 16.89 -12.85 0.59
C ILE A 315 16.44 -11.40 0.73
N TYR A 316 15.14 -11.19 1.02
CA TYR A 316 14.50 -9.90 1.10
C TYR A 316 14.33 -9.44 2.54
N GLU A 317 14.49 -8.15 2.77
CA GLU A 317 14.06 -7.51 4.00
C GLU A 317 12.53 -7.38 4.03
N PRO A 318 11.83 -7.74 5.13
CA PRO A 318 10.40 -7.49 5.23
C PRO A 318 10.12 -6.00 5.47
N LEU A 319 9.33 -5.37 4.56
CA LEU A 319 8.92 -3.96 4.68
C LEU A 319 7.76 -3.73 5.65
N ALA A 320 7.16 -4.80 6.15
CA ALA A 320 6.07 -4.77 7.12
C ALA A 320 5.97 -6.13 7.81
N CYS A 321 5.02 -6.27 8.74
CA CYS A 321 4.70 -7.56 9.37
C CYS A 321 3.94 -8.45 8.38
N HIS A 322 4.66 -9.27 7.60
CA HIS A 322 4.09 -10.15 6.57
C HIS A 322 3.69 -11.50 7.13
N SER A 323 2.45 -11.92 6.92
CA SER A 323 1.90 -13.14 7.49
C SER A 323 2.45 -14.43 6.88
N TYR A 324 2.66 -15.44 7.73
CA TYR A 324 3.11 -16.78 7.35
C TYR A 324 2.38 -17.88 8.12
N ASN A 325 2.45 -19.10 7.61
CA ASN A 325 2.03 -20.33 8.27
C ASN A 325 3.27 -21.17 8.62
N ILE A 326 3.14 -22.00 9.65
CA ILE A 326 4.16 -23.01 10.02
C ILE A 326 3.66 -24.37 9.58
N ILE A 327 4.48 -25.12 8.88
CA ILE A 327 4.21 -26.50 8.47
C ILE A 327 5.35 -27.42 8.94
N LYS A 328 5.05 -28.71 9.07
CA LYS A 328 6.08 -29.73 9.33
C LYS A 328 6.55 -30.32 8.01
N GLU A 329 7.85 -30.27 7.76
CA GLU A 329 8.51 -30.91 6.62
C GLU A 329 9.80 -31.58 7.09
N GLY A 330 9.97 -32.86 6.83
CA GLY A 330 11.14 -33.62 7.27
C GLY A 330 11.42 -33.57 8.78
N GLY A 331 10.39 -33.34 9.60
CA GLY A 331 10.53 -33.17 11.06
C GLY A 331 10.80 -31.74 11.53
N ASN A 332 11.15 -30.83 10.63
CA ASN A 332 11.44 -29.42 10.91
C ASN A 332 10.20 -28.54 10.79
N ASP A 333 10.18 -27.42 11.52
CA ASP A 333 9.19 -26.34 11.35
C ASP A 333 9.64 -25.42 10.21
N VAL A 334 8.87 -25.40 9.13
CA VAL A 334 9.11 -24.54 7.97
C VAL A 334 8.10 -23.42 7.96
N LYS A 335 8.58 -22.17 7.91
CA LYS A 335 7.74 -20.99 7.81
C LYS A 335 7.51 -20.67 6.34
N VAL A 336 6.24 -20.67 5.94
CA VAL A 336 5.81 -20.40 4.56
C VAL A 336 4.86 -19.22 4.54
N ALA A 337 5.13 -18.24 3.71
CA ALA A 337 4.27 -17.07 3.53
C ALA A 337 2.83 -17.50 3.20
N THR A 338 1.84 -16.77 3.72
CA THR A 338 0.46 -17.00 3.31
C THR A 338 0.27 -16.71 1.82
N ILE A 339 -0.77 -17.25 1.20
CA ILE A 339 -1.10 -16.95 -0.20
C ILE A 339 -1.25 -15.43 -0.42
N ASP A 340 -1.85 -14.71 0.55
CA ASP A 340 -2.00 -13.26 0.47
C ASP A 340 -0.63 -12.55 0.47
N THR A 341 0.32 -12.98 1.29
CA THR A 341 1.70 -12.48 1.28
C THR A 341 2.39 -12.79 -0.05
N MET A 342 2.35 -14.04 -0.51
CA MET A 342 3.00 -14.44 -1.78
C MET A 342 2.45 -13.62 -2.95
N LEU A 343 1.12 -13.47 -3.06
CA LEU A 343 0.50 -12.70 -4.12
C LEU A 343 0.83 -11.21 -4.05
N SER A 344 0.98 -10.63 -2.86
CA SER A 344 1.39 -9.23 -2.72
C SER A 344 2.79 -9.00 -3.29
N PHE A 345 3.76 -9.87 -2.99
CA PHE A 345 5.12 -9.76 -3.52
C PHE A 345 5.19 -10.02 -5.02
N TRP A 346 4.57 -11.09 -5.50
CA TRP A 346 4.64 -11.45 -6.91
C TRP A 346 4.00 -10.41 -7.81
N LEU A 347 2.86 -9.85 -7.40
CA LEU A 347 2.22 -8.79 -8.17
C LEU A 347 3.00 -7.47 -8.11
N ALA A 348 3.77 -7.21 -7.03
CA ALA A 348 4.68 -6.07 -6.96
C ALA A 348 5.83 -6.21 -7.97
N PHE A 349 6.37 -7.42 -8.13
CA PHE A 349 7.45 -7.70 -9.08
C PHE A 349 7.09 -7.41 -10.54
N LEU A 350 5.81 -7.39 -10.90
CA LEU A 350 5.35 -7.03 -12.25
C LEU A 350 5.74 -5.60 -12.65
N TYR A 351 5.93 -4.71 -11.69
CA TYR A 351 6.20 -3.28 -11.91
C TYR A 351 7.66 -2.90 -11.71
N ALA A 352 8.49 -3.84 -11.24
CA ALA A 352 9.93 -3.67 -11.18
C ALA A 352 10.56 -4.15 -12.48
N ASP A 353 11.24 -3.27 -13.18
CA ASP A 353 11.97 -3.62 -14.38
C ASP A 353 13.31 -4.27 -14.00
N ARG A 354 13.27 -5.58 -13.72
CA ARG A 354 14.45 -6.37 -13.37
C ARG A 354 14.49 -7.62 -14.25
N PRO A 355 15.66 -8.02 -14.77
CA PRO A 355 15.79 -9.13 -15.72
C PRO A 355 15.41 -10.50 -15.12
N TYR A 356 15.39 -10.61 -13.79
CA TYR A 356 15.01 -11.84 -13.09
C TYR A 356 13.50 -11.92 -12.74
N TYR A 357 12.71 -10.88 -13.05
CA TYR A 357 11.26 -10.87 -12.86
C TYR A 357 10.54 -11.10 -14.21
N ASP A 358 10.30 -12.37 -14.54
CA ASP A 358 9.53 -12.74 -15.73
C ASP A 358 8.03 -12.54 -15.47
N LYS A 359 7.41 -11.61 -16.20
CA LYS A 359 6.00 -11.22 -16.00
C LYS A 359 5.03 -12.38 -16.27
N ASP A 360 5.24 -13.16 -17.31
CA ASP A 360 4.33 -14.25 -17.67
C ASP A 360 4.43 -15.39 -16.65
N ARG A 361 5.64 -15.71 -16.18
CA ARG A 361 5.84 -16.67 -15.08
C ARG A 361 5.17 -16.22 -13.81
N ILE A 362 5.36 -14.96 -13.40
CA ILE A 362 4.74 -14.39 -12.20
C ILE A 362 3.22 -14.45 -12.27
N LEU A 363 2.62 -14.07 -13.41
CA LEU A 363 1.18 -14.13 -13.59
C LEU A 363 0.65 -15.56 -13.57
N CYS A 364 1.36 -16.52 -14.18
CA CYS A 364 0.96 -17.93 -14.15
C CYS A 364 1.03 -18.53 -12.75
N MET A 365 2.09 -18.24 -12.00
CA MET A 365 2.23 -18.64 -10.59
C MET A 365 1.14 -18.02 -9.72
N SER A 366 0.86 -16.73 -9.92
CA SER A 366 -0.19 -16.01 -9.20
C SER A 366 -1.59 -16.57 -9.50
N ASN A 367 -1.88 -16.85 -10.77
CA ASN A 367 -3.14 -17.49 -11.15
C ASN A 367 -3.30 -18.87 -10.49
N PHE A 368 -2.24 -19.67 -10.48
CA PHE A 368 -2.28 -20.98 -9.83
C PHE A 368 -2.59 -20.87 -8.33
N LEU A 369 -1.91 -19.98 -7.60
CA LEU A 369 -2.19 -19.79 -6.17
C LEU A 369 -3.60 -19.27 -5.91
N PHE A 370 -4.08 -18.36 -6.73
CA PHE A 370 -5.45 -17.88 -6.62
C PHE A 370 -6.47 -19.03 -6.82
N GLU A 371 -6.27 -19.91 -7.81
CA GLU A 371 -7.11 -21.08 -8.02
C GLU A 371 -7.05 -22.07 -6.84
N VAL A 372 -5.87 -22.30 -6.25
CA VAL A 372 -5.71 -23.14 -5.04
C VAL A 372 -6.55 -22.57 -3.91
N GLN A 373 -6.47 -21.25 -3.68
CA GLN A 373 -7.25 -20.57 -2.66
C GLN A 373 -8.75 -20.67 -2.89
N GLU A 374 -9.21 -20.46 -4.12
CA GLU A 374 -10.63 -20.50 -4.48
C GLU A 374 -11.22 -21.91 -4.34
N LYS A 375 -10.53 -22.93 -4.86
CA LYS A 375 -10.97 -24.33 -4.80
C LYS A 375 -10.97 -24.89 -3.39
N ASN A 376 -10.06 -24.45 -2.52
CA ASN A 376 -9.87 -24.98 -1.16
C ASN A 376 -10.34 -24.02 -0.05
N ARG A 377 -11.22 -23.07 -0.35
CA ARG A 377 -11.64 -22.00 0.56
C ARG A 377 -12.18 -22.45 1.92
N LEU A 378 -12.64 -23.68 2.03
CA LEU A 378 -13.16 -24.24 3.29
C LEU A 378 -12.08 -24.91 4.14
N ALA A 379 -10.92 -25.22 3.57
CA ALA A 379 -9.80 -25.85 4.27
C ALA A 379 -8.89 -24.78 4.89
N GLN A 380 -9.22 -24.31 6.08
CA GLN A 380 -8.47 -23.26 6.78
C GLN A 380 -7.42 -23.84 7.74
N LYS A 381 -6.51 -24.70 7.25
CA LYS A 381 -5.43 -25.33 8.02
C LYS A 381 -4.14 -25.46 7.20
N GLY A 382 -3.01 -25.51 7.89
CA GLY A 382 -1.69 -25.62 7.25
C GLY A 382 -1.45 -24.48 6.26
N LEU A 383 -0.96 -24.81 5.06
CA LEU A 383 -0.70 -23.86 3.99
C LEU A 383 -1.95 -23.09 3.51
N LEU A 384 -3.14 -23.70 3.64
CA LEU A 384 -4.40 -23.09 3.18
C LEU A 384 -5.01 -22.09 4.17
N ARG A 385 -4.42 -21.95 5.37
CA ARG A 385 -4.91 -20.98 6.35
C ARG A 385 -4.64 -19.57 5.85
N ARG A 386 -5.71 -18.81 5.68
CA ARG A 386 -5.68 -17.36 5.42
C ARG A 386 -5.69 -16.58 6.74
N PHE A 387 -5.32 -15.33 6.70
CA PHE A 387 -5.38 -14.40 7.82
C PHE A 387 -4.65 -14.91 9.06
N SER A 388 -3.46 -15.52 8.83
CA SER A 388 -2.57 -15.91 9.91
C SER A 388 -2.13 -14.69 10.71
N ILE A 389 -2.09 -14.84 12.05
CA ILE A 389 -1.58 -13.81 12.96
C ILE A 389 -0.07 -13.85 13.13
N ASN A 390 0.59 -14.95 12.70
CA ASN A 390 2.04 -15.03 12.69
C ASN A 390 2.58 -14.17 11.54
N CYS A 391 3.57 -13.32 11.82
CA CYS A 391 4.19 -12.49 10.79
C CYS A 391 5.68 -12.29 11.04
N ILE A 392 6.39 -11.92 10.00
CA ILE A 392 7.81 -11.54 10.01
C ILE A 392 7.95 -10.07 9.62
N GLY A 393 8.84 -9.37 10.29
CA GLY A 393 9.10 -7.96 10.09
C GLY A 393 8.29 -7.03 10.99
N HIS A 394 8.64 -5.77 10.98
CA HIS A 394 8.01 -4.72 11.78
C HIS A 394 6.91 -4.01 10.99
N GLN A 395 5.73 -3.87 11.58
CA GLN A 395 4.66 -3.02 11.05
C GLN A 395 4.81 -1.63 11.63
N GLU A 396 5.13 -0.66 10.77
CA GLU A 396 5.16 0.74 11.19
C GLU A 396 3.77 1.18 11.71
N THR A 397 3.75 1.70 12.94
CA THR A 397 2.55 2.19 13.60
C THR A 397 2.38 3.71 13.38
N VAL A 398 1.20 4.22 13.73
CA VAL A 398 0.94 5.68 13.74
C VAL A 398 1.89 6.39 14.70
N GLU A 399 2.21 5.76 15.81
CA GLU A 399 3.15 6.25 16.83
C GLU A 399 4.57 6.30 16.28
N ASP A 400 5.03 5.29 15.56
CA ASP A 400 6.35 5.25 14.92
C ASP A 400 6.48 6.39 13.89
N MET A 401 5.47 6.58 13.03
CA MET A 401 5.44 7.67 12.06
C MET A 401 5.47 9.06 12.73
N ARG A 402 4.77 9.23 13.86
CA ARG A 402 4.79 10.47 14.63
C ARG A 402 6.14 10.70 15.29
N ALA A 403 6.76 9.66 15.84
CA ALA A 403 8.10 9.72 16.43
C ALA A 403 9.14 10.10 15.37
N ALA A 404 9.17 9.43 14.22
CA ALA A 404 10.05 9.75 13.11
C ALA A 404 9.86 11.20 12.63
N LYS A 405 8.61 11.68 12.53
CA LYS A 405 8.30 13.05 12.17
C LYS A 405 8.78 14.05 13.22
N ALA A 406 8.69 13.71 14.51
CA ALA A 406 9.20 14.55 15.61
C ALA A 406 10.73 14.64 15.61
N GLU A 407 11.43 13.54 15.37
CA GLU A 407 12.89 13.50 15.23
C GLU A 407 13.35 14.36 14.05
N LYS A 408 12.72 14.23 12.88
CA LYS A 408 12.99 15.07 11.72
C LYS A 408 12.72 16.53 11.97
N TYR A 409 11.71 16.86 12.76
CA TYR A 409 11.47 18.25 13.15
C TYR A 409 12.61 18.82 14.01
N ILE A 410 13.14 18.04 14.95
CA ILE A 410 14.28 18.46 15.78
C ILE A 410 15.52 18.72 14.90
N GLU A 411 15.76 17.85 13.91
CA GLU A 411 16.87 17.96 12.97
C GLU A 411 16.74 19.21 12.05
N LEU A 412 15.55 19.46 11.53
CA LEU A 412 15.32 20.42 10.45
C LEU A 412 14.75 21.78 10.92
N LYS A 413 14.36 21.94 12.19
CA LYS A 413 13.71 23.16 12.71
C LYS A 413 14.52 24.45 12.50
N SER A 414 15.84 24.35 12.45
CA SER A 414 16.75 25.47 12.15
C SER A 414 17.00 25.69 10.65
N LYS A 415 16.58 24.76 9.80
CA LYS A 415 16.80 24.74 8.36
C LYS A 415 15.49 24.84 7.57
N LYS A 416 14.59 25.75 7.97
CA LYS A 416 13.25 25.86 7.36
C LYS A 416 13.23 26.18 5.87
N ASN A 417 14.33 26.67 5.31
CA ASN A 417 14.49 26.94 3.89
C ASN A 417 15.08 25.73 3.12
N ASP A 418 15.39 24.65 3.81
CA ASP A 418 15.86 23.42 3.19
C ASP A 418 14.68 22.73 2.47
N PRO A 419 14.85 22.26 1.23
CA PRO A 419 13.80 21.47 0.54
C PRO A 419 13.30 20.27 1.37
N GLU A 420 14.18 19.59 2.11
CA GLU A 420 13.81 18.47 2.97
C GLU A 420 12.84 18.89 4.08
N TYR A 421 12.96 20.12 4.61
CA TYR A 421 12.00 20.63 5.60
C TYR A 421 10.59 20.74 4.98
N GLU A 422 10.49 21.23 3.76
CA GLU A 422 9.20 21.35 3.08
C GLU A 422 8.59 19.97 2.77
N GLU A 423 9.40 18.99 2.37
CA GLU A 423 8.95 17.62 2.13
C GLU A 423 8.29 16.98 3.37
N TRP A 424 8.89 17.20 4.56
CA TRP A 424 8.36 16.65 5.82
C TRP A 424 7.23 17.48 6.45
N PHE A 425 7.26 18.82 6.25
CA PHE A 425 6.43 19.75 7.02
C PHE A 425 5.70 20.76 6.14
N LEU A 426 5.38 20.38 4.90
CA LEU A 426 4.62 21.26 4.01
C LEU A 426 3.38 21.81 4.72
N ARG A 427 3.24 23.14 4.67
CA ARG A 427 2.03 23.87 4.99
C ARG A 427 1.95 25.05 4.01
N TYR A 428 1.21 24.84 2.92
CA TYR A 428 1.12 25.81 1.85
C TYR A 428 -0.26 26.46 1.82
N ARG A 429 -0.33 27.73 2.21
CA ARG A 429 -1.53 28.58 2.24
C ARG A 429 -1.17 29.96 1.68
N PRO A 430 -1.17 30.15 0.37
CA PRO A 430 -0.64 31.39 -0.25
C PRO A 430 -1.44 32.65 0.06
N LEU A 431 -2.69 32.54 0.50
CA LEU A 431 -3.52 33.69 0.89
C LEU A 431 -3.26 34.21 2.29
N ASP A 432 -2.70 33.42 3.22
CA ASP A 432 -2.37 33.88 4.58
C ASP A 432 -1.40 35.07 4.56
N GLY A 433 -0.48 35.11 3.58
CA GLY A 433 0.46 36.21 3.41
C GLY A 433 -0.11 37.49 2.76
N LYS A 434 -1.28 37.40 2.10
CA LYS A 434 -1.96 38.56 1.50
C LYS A 434 -2.86 39.26 2.51
N ILE A 435 -3.55 38.50 3.36
CA ILE A 435 -4.44 39.03 4.41
C ILE A 435 -3.63 39.80 5.46
N SER A 436 -2.45 39.34 5.85
CA SER A 436 -1.56 40.06 6.80
C SER A 436 -1.01 41.38 6.23
N LYS A 437 -0.83 41.47 4.90
CA LYS A 437 -0.40 42.73 4.25
C LYS A 437 -1.52 43.76 4.09
N GLU A 438 -2.77 43.30 3.93
CA GLU A 438 -3.93 44.20 3.86
C GLU A 438 -4.33 44.76 5.23
N THR A 439 -4.24 43.94 6.29
CA THR A 439 -4.47 44.42 7.67
C THR A 439 -3.38 45.36 8.14
N ASP A 440 -2.11 45.20 7.73
CA ASP A 440 -1.01 46.15 8.03
C ASP A 440 -1.15 47.45 7.24
N ASN A 441 -1.72 47.45 6.03
CA ASN A 441 -1.95 48.69 5.26
C ASN A 441 -3.21 49.46 5.70
N THR A 442 -4.18 48.80 6.31
CA THR A 442 -5.36 49.48 6.91
C THR A 442 -5.03 50.09 8.27
N SER A 443 -4.09 49.52 9.05
CA SER A 443 -3.64 50.07 10.34
C SER A 443 -2.70 51.28 10.20
N LYS A 444 -2.08 51.50 9.02
CA LYS A 444 -1.20 52.67 8.78
C LYS A 444 -1.93 53.95 8.31
N LYS A 445 -3.24 53.88 8.04
CA LYS A 445 -4.02 55.10 7.62
C LYS A 445 -4.82 55.79 8.71
N GLY A 446 -4.73 55.35 9.94
CA GLY A 446 -5.51 55.96 11.03
C GLY A 446 -4.78 56.01 12.35
N THR A 447 -3.81 56.93 12.52
CA THR A 447 -3.53 57.54 13.84
C THR A 447 -2.66 58.79 13.67
N ASN A 448 -3.30 59.95 13.58
CA ASN A 448 -2.70 61.17 14.09
C ASN A 448 -3.29 61.45 15.48
N LYS A 449 -2.34 61.57 16.46
CA LYS A 449 -2.44 62.26 17.75
C LYS A 449 -3.55 61.88 18.73
N THR A 450 -3.18 61.24 19.83
CA THR A 450 -3.30 61.91 21.16
C THR A 450 -2.44 61.17 22.20
N LYS A 451 -1.56 61.94 22.83
CA LYS A 451 -0.85 61.57 24.06
C LYS A 451 -1.85 61.57 25.24
N ASN A 452 -1.88 60.55 26.08
CA ASN A 452 -1.62 60.65 27.51
C ASN A 452 -2.02 59.44 28.36
N LYS A 453 -1.16 59.24 29.33
CA LYS A 453 -1.34 58.67 30.69
C LYS A 453 -1.31 57.17 30.92
N LYS A 454 -0.18 56.78 31.50
CA LYS A 454 0.07 55.59 32.30
C LYS A 454 -1.03 55.32 33.33
N LYS A 455 -1.50 54.06 33.43
CA LYS A 455 -1.91 53.48 34.72
C LYS A 455 -1.52 51.99 34.76
N LYS A 456 -0.61 51.68 35.68
CA LYS A 456 -0.27 50.33 36.13
C LYS A 456 -1.52 49.65 36.70
N ARG A 457 -1.81 48.42 36.32
CA ARG A 457 -2.65 47.52 37.12
C ARG A 457 -2.07 46.12 37.19
N LYS A 458 -1.97 45.68 38.43
CA LYS A 458 -1.34 44.45 38.93
C LYS A 458 -2.02 43.18 38.46
N THR A 459 -1.19 42.20 38.24
CA THR A 459 -1.46 40.76 38.14
C THR A 459 -2.37 40.23 39.24
N ARG A 460 -3.32 39.38 38.84
CA ARG A 460 -3.96 38.43 39.76
C ARG A 460 -3.97 37.04 39.11
N LYS A 461 -3.12 36.15 39.66
CA LYS A 461 -3.14 34.70 39.42
C LYS A 461 -4.51 34.16 39.84
N ARG A 462 -5.10 33.33 39.03
CA ARG A 462 -6.11 32.35 39.49
C ARG A 462 -5.69 30.95 39.01
N LYS A 463 -5.49 30.13 40.04
CA LYS A 463 -5.30 28.68 39.94
C LYS A 463 -6.67 27.96 39.80
N GLY A 464 -6.63 26.83 39.10
CA GLY A 464 -7.46 25.65 39.38
C GLY A 464 -8.86 25.71 38.77
N LEU A 465 -9.37 24.68 38.12
CA LEU A 465 -9.67 23.33 38.55
C LEU A 465 -10.12 22.52 37.29
N PHE A 466 -9.69 21.33 37.23
CA PHE A 466 -10.30 20.08 36.77
C PHE A 466 -11.81 20.10 36.39
N PHE A 467 -12.11 19.64 35.19
CA PHE A 467 -12.84 18.38 34.94
C PHE A 467 -12.52 17.94 33.51
#